data_bd220073486a291f9fd1e09e1105f5e9
#
_entry.id   bd220073486a291f9fd1e09e1105f5e9
#
_cell.length_a   1.000
_cell.length_b   1.000
_cell.length_c   1.000
_cell.angle_alpha   90.00
_cell.angle_beta   90.00
_cell.angle_gamma   90.00
#
_symmetry.space_group_name_H-M   'P 1'
#
loop_
_entity.id
_entity.type
_entity.pdbx_description
1 polymer ?
#
loop_
_entity_poly.entity_id
_entity_poly.type
_entity_poly.pdbx_seq_one_letter_code
_entity_poly.pdbx_strand_id
1 'polypeptide(L)'
;TARHLKKQMAEVIHVENEKEFLRGRMWGRLTFLLVVALELMIFCVGCARFEVSDSGEPLLYDVCDETMLPDELVTIIDKKKENPFNLVYSNSTYTYIVIAAGMQDRDDVGVTLEEMYKDDNAIYIKGVLRQVATPTDGVKGDNVSFPYMVVRIVKMDLPVVFK
;
A
#
# COMPACT_ATOMS: atom_id res chain seq x y z
N THR A 1 -37.86 -71.61 -35.95
CA THR A 1 -37.53 -70.25 -36.47
C THR A 1 -37.90 -69.15 -35.42
N ALA A 2 -39.05 -69.24 -34.72
CA ALA A 2 -39.43 -68.20 -33.74
C ALA A 2 -38.52 -68.11 -32.47
N ARG A 3 -38.00 -69.23 -32.01
CA ARG A 3 -37.12 -69.28 -30.83
C ARG A 3 -35.76 -68.63 -31.09
N HIS A 4 -35.25 -68.69 -32.31
CA HIS A 4 -33.95 -68.04 -32.67
C HIS A 4 -34.04 -66.53 -32.73
N LEU A 5 -35.15 -65.98 -33.24
CA LEU A 5 -35.42 -64.55 -33.28
C LEU A 5 -35.59 -63.95 -31.88
N LYS A 6 -36.26 -64.65 -30.93
CA LYS A 6 -36.43 -64.23 -29.55
C LYS A 6 -35.04 -64.15 -28.84
N LYS A 7 -34.16 -65.11 -29.12
CA LYS A 7 -32.83 -65.14 -28.52
C LYS A 7 -31.93 -63.97 -29.05
N GLN A 8 -31.99 -63.71 -30.34
CA GLN A 8 -31.29 -62.56 -30.91
C GLN A 8 -31.80 -61.21 -30.43
N MET A 9 -33.12 -61.04 -30.30
CA MET A 9 -33.70 -59.81 -29.74
C MET A 9 -33.31 -59.61 -28.26
N ALA A 10 -33.25 -60.65 -27.44
CA ALA A 10 -32.83 -60.57 -26.06
C ALA A 10 -31.34 -60.18 -25.93
N GLU A 11 -30.49 -60.66 -26.81
CA GLU A 11 -29.05 -60.34 -26.84
C GLU A 11 -28.83 -58.91 -27.26
N VAL A 12 -29.53 -58.39 -28.26
CA VAL A 12 -29.45 -56.98 -28.69
C VAL A 12 -29.91 -56.02 -27.59
N ILE A 13 -31.01 -56.32 -26.89
CA ILE A 13 -31.52 -55.50 -25.78
C ILE A 13 -30.50 -55.47 -24.61
N HIS A 14 -29.84 -56.63 -24.33
CA HIS A 14 -28.84 -56.67 -23.26
C HIS A 14 -27.61 -55.81 -23.56
N VAL A 15 -27.13 -55.83 -24.79
CA VAL A 15 -25.98 -55.04 -25.23
C VAL A 15 -26.32 -53.53 -25.25
N GLU A 16 -27.53 -53.17 -25.57
CA GLU A 16 -27.97 -51.77 -25.58
C GLU A 16 -28.10 -51.19 -24.15
N ASN A 17 -28.65 -51.98 -23.22
CA ASN A 17 -28.71 -51.61 -21.81
C ASN A 17 -27.34 -51.46 -21.15
N GLU A 18 -26.37 -52.34 -21.49
CA GLU A 18 -25.00 -52.17 -20.98
C GLU A 18 -24.31 -50.90 -21.47
N LYS A 19 -24.55 -50.53 -22.72
CA LYS A 19 -24.01 -49.28 -23.28
C LYS A 19 -24.61 -48.04 -22.63
N GLU A 20 -25.89 -48.03 -22.35
CA GLU A 20 -26.57 -46.94 -21.65
C GLU A 20 -26.07 -46.83 -20.19
N PHE A 21 -25.91 -47.97 -19.50
CA PHE A 21 -25.41 -47.99 -18.14
C PHE A 21 -23.96 -47.50 -18.03
N LEU A 22 -23.08 -47.86 -18.97
CA LEU A 22 -21.71 -47.41 -19.02
C LEU A 22 -21.62 -45.92 -19.39
N ARG A 23 -22.51 -45.44 -20.28
CA ARG A 23 -22.59 -44.03 -20.66
C ARG A 23 -23.00 -43.15 -19.47
N GLY A 24 -24.04 -43.56 -18.72
CA GLY A 24 -24.48 -42.84 -17.52
C GLY A 24 -23.40 -42.78 -16.43
N ARG A 25 -22.64 -43.86 -16.26
CA ARG A 25 -21.55 -43.90 -15.27
C ARG A 25 -20.32 -43.07 -15.67
N MET A 26 -20.04 -42.98 -16.95
CA MET A 26 -18.96 -42.09 -17.47
C MET A 26 -19.37 -40.61 -17.38
N TRP A 27 -20.61 -40.28 -17.71
CA TRP A 27 -21.09 -38.90 -17.60
C TRP A 27 -21.15 -38.43 -16.16
N GLY A 28 -21.59 -39.27 -15.22
CA GLY A 28 -21.62 -38.94 -13.80
C GLY A 28 -20.20 -38.69 -13.23
N ARG A 29 -19.18 -39.43 -13.70
CA ARG A 29 -17.78 -39.17 -13.31
C ARG A 29 -17.20 -37.90 -13.94
N LEU A 30 -17.59 -37.63 -15.20
CA LEU A 30 -17.12 -36.42 -15.91
C LEU A 30 -17.73 -35.15 -15.30
N THR A 31 -19.03 -35.18 -14.97
CA THR A 31 -19.71 -34.05 -14.28
C THR A 31 -19.17 -33.84 -12.88
N PHE A 32 -18.87 -34.91 -12.13
CA PHE A 32 -18.25 -34.80 -10.81
C PHE A 32 -16.85 -34.18 -10.88
N LEU A 33 -16.01 -34.58 -11.85
CA LEU A 33 -14.70 -34.00 -12.07
C LEU A 33 -14.76 -32.54 -12.49
N LEU A 34 -15.76 -32.15 -13.31
CA LEU A 34 -15.97 -30.76 -13.70
C LEU A 34 -16.40 -29.88 -12.52
N VAL A 35 -17.26 -30.38 -11.64
CA VAL A 35 -17.68 -29.65 -10.44
C VAL A 35 -16.51 -29.47 -9.49
N VAL A 36 -15.72 -30.51 -9.22
CA VAL A 36 -14.53 -30.43 -8.38
C VAL A 36 -13.46 -29.49 -8.97
N ALA A 37 -13.29 -29.50 -10.29
CA ALA A 37 -12.36 -28.58 -10.96
C ALA A 37 -12.84 -27.12 -10.87
N LEU A 38 -14.17 -26.89 -10.93
CA LEU A 38 -14.78 -25.57 -10.78
C LEU A 38 -14.62 -25.06 -9.34
N GLU A 39 -14.82 -25.92 -8.33
CA GLU A 39 -14.61 -25.56 -6.93
C GLU A 39 -13.14 -25.26 -6.64
N LEU A 40 -12.19 -26.01 -7.20
CA LEU A 40 -10.77 -25.74 -7.09
C LEU A 40 -10.37 -24.41 -7.76
N MET A 41 -10.99 -24.05 -8.90
CA MET A 41 -10.77 -22.74 -9.52
C MET A 41 -11.28 -21.57 -8.66
N ILE A 42 -12.41 -21.74 -7.98
CA ILE A 42 -12.95 -20.71 -7.06
C ILE A 42 -12.03 -20.54 -5.86
N PHE A 43 -11.41 -21.60 -5.34
CA PHE A 43 -10.40 -21.52 -4.27
C PHE A 43 -9.10 -20.83 -4.71
N CYS A 44 -8.68 -20.99 -5.96
CA CYS A 44 -7.48 -20.30 -6.47
C CYS A 44 -7.69 -18.80 -6.71
N VAL A 45 -8.91 -18.34 -6.99
CA VAL A 45 -9.22 -16.91 -7.15
C VAL A 45 -9.32 -16.19 -5.79
N GLY A 46 -9.55 -16.93 -4.70
CA GLY A 46 -9.64 -16.39 -3.34
C GLY A 46 -8.30 -15.97 -2.70
N CYS A 47 -7.16 -16.26 -3.34
CA CYS A 47 -5.83 -15.74 -2.95
C CYS A 47 -5.42 -14.51 -3.79
N ALA A 48 -6.35 -13.67 -4.22
CA ALA A 48 -6.01 -12.29 -4.45
C ALA A 48 -5.51 -11.78 -3.07
N ARG A 49 -4.20 -11.63 -2.93
CA ARG A 49 -3.62 -10.81 -1.89
C ARG A 49 -4.34 -9.47 -2.00
N PHE A 50 -5.25 -9.23 -1.10
CA PHE A 50 -5.64 -7.90 -0.75
C PHE A 50 -4.37 -7.31 -0.14
N GLU A 51 -3.50 -6.76 -0.97
CA GLU A 51 -2.59 -5.74 -0.51
C GLU A 51 -3.54 -4.66 -0.04
N VAL A 52 -3.74 -4.63 1.27
CA VAL A 52 -4.21 -3.44 1.94
C VAL A 52 -3.16 -2.42 1.53
N SER A 53 -3.48 -1.66 0.50
CA SER A 53 -2.75 -0.45 0.19
C SER A 53 -2.81 0.33 1.49
N ASP A 54 -1.69 0.45 2.16
CA ASP A 54 -1.49 1.24 3.37
C ASP A 54 -1.61 2.75 3.03
N SER A 55 -2.23 3.04 1.90
CA SER A 55 -2.58 4.35 1.41
C SER A 55 -3.88 4.78 2.07
N GLY A 56 -3.73 5.36 3.26
CA GLY A 56 -4.77 6.17 3.87
C GLY A 56 -5.19 7.31 2.94
N GLU A 57 -6.17 8.07 3.34
CA GLU A 57 -6.65 9.22 2.61
C GLU A 57 -5.52 10.27 2.47
N PRO A 58 -5.21 10.75 1.24
CA PRO A 58 -4.20 11.76 1.05
C PRO A 58 -4.58 13.04 1.79
N LEU A 59 -3.61 13.63 2.48
CA LEU A 59 -3.82 14.82 3.30
C LEU A 59 -3.32 16.07 2.55
N LEU A 60 -4.14 17.11 2.55
CA LEU A 60 -3.72 18.42 2.04
C LEU A 60 -2.78 19.08 3.06
N TYR A 61 -1.64 19.53 2.60
CA TYR A 61 -0.63 20.19 3.40
C TYR A 61 0.03 21.33 2.65
N ASP A 62 0.60 22.28 3.40
CA ASP A 62 1.47 23.32 2.88
C ASP A 62 2.90 23.07 3.39
N VAL A 63 3.89 23.22 2.53
CA VAL A 63 5.30 23.32 2.96
C VAL A 63 5.56 24.76 3.37
N CYS A 64 6.04 24.96 4.60
CA CYS A 64 6.23 26.28 5.18
C CYS A 64 7.69 26.75 5.09
N ASP A 65 7.87 27.96 4.62
CA ASP A 65 9.10 28.69 4.81
C ASP A 65 9.19 29.25 6.25
N GLU A 66 10.38 29.58 6.70
CA GLU A 66 10.63 30.08 8.06
C GLU A 66 9.76 31.29 8.41
N THR A 67 9.49 32.17 7.45
CA THR A 67 8.64 33.37 7.62
C THR A 67 7.16 33.06 7.90
N MET A 68 6.73 31.83 7.64
CA MET A 68 5.36 31.38 7.88
C MET A 68 5.21 30.64 9.21
N LEU A 69 6.30 30.48 9.96
CA LEU A 69 6.30 29.74 11.22
C LEU A 69 6.00 30.63 12.41
N PRO A 70 5.32 30.11 13.44
CA PRO A 70 5.24 30.81 14.74
C PRO A 70 6.63 31.00 15.36
N ASP A 71 6.88 32.15 15.97
CA ASP A 71 8.17 32.50 16.60
C ASP A 71 8.62 31.45 17.64
N GLU A 72 7.66 30.88 18.38
CA GLU A 72 7.94 29.83 19.35
C GLU A 72 8.47 28.57 18.67
N LEU A 73 7.91 28.21 17.50
CA LEU A 73 8.35 27.04 16.75
C LEU A 73 9.74 27.24 16.18
N VAL A 74 10.05 28.41 15.61
CA VAL A 74 11.39 28.79 15.14
C VAL A 74 12.40 28.67 16.28
N THR A 75 12.06 29.19 17.46
CA THR A 75 12.93 29.10 18.63
C THR A 75 13.21 27.64 19.05
N ILE A 76 12.24 26.76 18.94
CA ILE A 76 12.42 25.33 19.26
C ILE A 76 13.31 24.65 18.23
N ILE A 77 13.11 24.95 16.94
CA ILE A 77 13.91 24.40 15.85
C ILE A 77 15.36 24.81 16.03
N ASP A 78 15.64 26.10 16.25
CA ASP A 78 16.99 26.62 16.42
C ASP A 78 17.74 25.96 17.58
N LYS A 79 17.08 25.67 18.68
CA LYS A 79 17.67 24.98 19.83
C LYS A 79 17.97 23.50 19.59
N LYS A 80 17.33 22.88 18.63
CA LYS A 80 17.39 21.42 18.42
C LYS A 80 18.09 21.01 17.11
N LYS A 81 18.27 21.94 16.16
CA LYS A 81 18.69 21.66 14.78
C LYS A 81 20.02 20.94 14.61
N GLU A 82 20.89 20.96 15.64
CA GLU A 82 22.16 20.24 15.59
C GLU A 82 22.00 18.71 15.58
N ASN A 83 20.91 18.20 16.17
CA ASN A 83 20.60 16.78 16.21
C ASN A 83 19.36 16.46 15.36
N PRO A 84 19.26 15.25 14.78
CA PRO A 84 18.04 14.84 14.12
C PRO A 84 16.87 14.82 15.11
N PHE A 85 15.72 15.38 14.72
CA PHE A 85 14.51 15.32 15.54
C PHE A 85 13.25 15.42 14.69
N ASN A 86 12.16 14.91 15.25
CA ASN A 86 10.82 15.10 14.77
C ASN A 86 10.01 15.84 15.85
N LEU A 87 9.15 16.77 15.44
CA LEU A 87 8.35 17.57 16.34
C LEU A 87 6.97 17.83 15.75
N VAL A 88 5.95 17.80 16.59
CA VAL A 88 4.61 18.26 16.28
C VAL A 88 4.29 19.45 17.16
N TYR A 89 3.92 20.57 16.54
CA TYR A 89 3.50 21.79 17.20
C TYR A 89 2.10 22.18 16.70
N SER A 90 1.16 22.47 17.57
CA SER A 90 -0.20 22.87 17.20
C SER A 90 -0.58 24.18 17.85
N ASN A 91 -1.20 25.05 17.09
CA ASN A 91 -1.91 26.24 17.59
C ASN A 91 -3.45 26.00 17.50
N SER A 92 -4.24 27.06 17.56
CA SER A 92 -5.70 26.99 17.47
C SER A 92 -6.21 26.50 16.10
N THR A 93 -5.45 26.73 15.02
CA THR A 93 -5.92 26.55 13.63
C THR A 93 -5.15 25.47 12.89
N TYR A 94 -3.86 25.36 13.16
CA TYR A 94 -2.94 24.51 12.39
C TYR A 94 -2.12 23.59 13.27
N THR A 95 -1.74 22.46 12.69
CA THR A 95 -0.69 21.58 13.19
C THR A 95 0.51 21.68 12.26
N TYR A 96 1.68 21.94 12.82
CA TYR A 96 2.97 22.02 12.16
C TYR A 96 3.75 20.76 12.49
N ILE A 97 4.29 20.10 11.50
CA ILE A 97 5.06 18.86 11.64
C ILE A 97 6.47 19.16 11.11
N VAL A 98 7.45 19.02 11.98
CA VAL A 98 8.86 19.28 11.68
C VAL A 98 9.61 17.97 11.56
N ILE A 99 10.38 17.82 10.49
CA ILE A 99 11.35 16.74 10.30
C ILE A 99 12.70 17.37 10.06
N ALA A 100 13.65 17.14 10.95
CA ALA A 100 15.00 17.69 10.90
C ALA A 100 16.03 16.58 10.86
N ALA A 101 16.98 16.69 9.93
CA ALA A 101 18.04 15.70 9.74
C ALA A 101 19.27 15.94 10.62
N GLY A 102 19.28 17.04 11.41
CA GLY A 102 20.44 17.40 12.20
C GLY A 102 21.57 18.03 11.36
N MET A 103 22.73 18.18 11.97
CA MET A 103 23.91 18.71 11.32
C MET A 103 24.40 17.82 10.18
N GLN A 104 24.65 18.38 9.02
CA GLN A 104 25.21 17.72 7.84
C GLN A 104 26.53 18.43 7.43
N ASP A 105 27.53 17.65 7.05
CA ASP A 105 28.86 18.17 6.61
C ASP A 105 28.82 18.67 5.16
N ARG A 106 27.64 19.01 4.66
CA ARG A 106 27.39 19.46 3.28
C ARG A 106 26.14 20.32 3.21
N ASP A 107 26.08 21.22 2.28
CA ASP A 107 24.97 22.17 2.10
C ASP A 107 24.08 21.86 0.89
N ASP A 108 24.42 20.79 0.13
CA ASP A 108 23.64 20.33 -1.03
C ASP A 108 22.60 19.26 -0.68
N VAL A 109 22.18 19.20 0.57
CA VAL A 109 21.15 18.26 1.05
C VAL A 109 19.96 18.99 1.68
N GLY A 110 18.80 18.39 1.52
CA GLY A 110 17.55 18.89 2.09
C GLY A 110 16.64 17.74 2.52
N VAL A 111 15.75 18.03 3.44
CA VAL A 111 14.68 17.10 3.82
C VAL A 111 13.53 17.29 2.84
N THR A 112 13.06 16.19 2.27
CA THR A 112 11.90 16.16 1.36
C THR A 112 10.84 15.22 1.90
N LEU A 113 9.57 15.54 1.67
CA LEU A 113 8.45 14.69 2.01
C LEU A 113 8.37 13.53 1.01
N GLU A 114 8.34 12.31 1.50
CA GLU A 114 8.15 11.10 0.67
C GLU A 114 6.71 10.61 0.73
N GLU A 115 6.11 10.59 1.92
CA GLU A 115 4.73 10.14 2.12
C GLU A 115 4.03 11.01 3.17
N MET A 116 2.74 11.30 2.93
CA MET A 116 1.86 11.89 3.92
C MET A 116 0.41 11.50 3.66
N TYR A 117 -0.21 10.87 4.62
CA TYR A 117 -1.61 10.43 4.57
C TYR A 117 -2.19 10.30 5.97
N LYS A 118 -3.49 10.16 6.07
CA LYS A 118 -4.19 9.87 7.33
C LYS A 118 -5.10 8.65 7.18
N ASP A 119 -5.35 7.98 8.29
CA ASP A 119 -6.46 7.05 8.46
C ASP A 119 -7.35 7.51 9.62
N ASP A 120 -8.22 6.63 10.10
CA ASP A 120 -9.12 6.92 11.23
C ASP A 120 -8.38 7.04 12.57
N ASN A 121 -7.12 6.62 12.66
CA ASN A 121 -6.36 6.52 13.90
C ASN A 121 -5.21 7.52 14.01
N ALA A 122 -4.58 7.89 12.87
CA ALA A 122 -3.37 8.70 12.88
C ALA A 122 -3.11 9.42 11.55
N ILE A 123 -2.21 10.40 11.61
CA ILE A 123 -1.57 11.03 10.47
C ILE A 123 -0.18 10.40 10.35
N TYR A 124 0.14 9.88 9.18
CA TYR A 124 1.43 9.25 8.88
C TYR A 124 2.26 10.16 8.01
N ILE A 125 3.52 10.33 8.37
CA ILE A 125 4.45 11.17 7.63
C ILE A 125 5.82 10.50 7.53
N LYS A 126 6.43 10.60 6.35
CA LYS A 126 7.79 10.14 6.08
C LYS A 126 8.56 11.22 5.33
N GLY A 127 9.62 11.70 5.95
CA GLY A 127 10.59 12.59 5.33
C GLY A 127 11.91 11.87 5.08
N VAL A 128 12.57 12.22 3.98
CA VAL A 128 13.86 11.65 3.60
C VAL A 128 14.87 12.76 3.31
N LEU A 129 16.11 12.53 3.72
CA LEU A 129 17.21 13.40 3.35
C LEU A 129 17.61 13.08 1.90
N ARG A 130 17.59 14.10 1.04
CA ARG A 130 17.98 13.96 -0.37
C ARG A 130 18.97 15.05 -0.76
N GLN A 131 19.78 14.74 -1.76
CA GLN A 131 20.58 15.74 -2.41
C GLN A 131 19.66 16.69 -3.18
N VAL A 132 19.75 17.96 -2.91
CA VAL A 132 19.07 19.02 -3.64
C VAL A 132 20.00 19.58 -4.69
N ALA A 133 19.48 19.94 -5.88
CA ALA A 133 20.30 20.56 -6.91
C ALA A 133 20.79 21.92 -6.39
N THR A 134 22.09 22.04 -6.22
CA THR A 134 22.69 23.36 -5.96
C THR A 134 22.50 24.26 -7.19
N PRO A 135 22.21 25.55 -7.01
CA PRO A 135 22.32 26.52 -8.10
C PRO A 135 23.71 26.43 -8.70
N THR A 136 23.81 26.49 -9.99
CA THR A 136 24.88 26.12 -10.94
C THR A 136 26.27 26.76 -10.75
N ASP A 137 26.63 27.30 -9.61
CA ASP A 137 27.88 28.01 -9.40
C ASP A 137 29.04 27.15 -8.89
N GLY A 138 29.00 25.84 -9.07
CA GLY A 138 30.21 24.99 -9.07
C GLY A 138 31.04 24.93 -7.79
N VAL A 139 30.65 25.61 -6.72
CA VAL A 139 31.28 25.54 -5.43
C VAL A 139 30.67 24.39 -4.65
N LYS A 140 31.37 23.26 -4.58
CA LYS A 140 31.09 22.27 -3.54
C LYS A 140 31.23 22.99 -2.20
N GLY A 141 30.08 23.22 -1.54
CA GLY A 141 30.09 23.81 -0.22
C GLY A 141 30.69 22.83 0.77
N ASP A 142 31.83 23.18 1.33
CA ASP A 142 32.36 22.56 2.55
C ASP A 142 31.61 23.10 3.79
N ASN A 143 30.39 23.59 3.59
CA ASN A 143 29.63 24.28 4.63
C ASN A 143 28.72 23.31 5.37
N VAL A 144 28.78 23.34 6.67
CA VAL A 144 27.83 22.65 7.54
C VAL A 144 26.42 23.21 7.32
N SER A 145 25.45 22.34 7.20
CA SER A 145 24.02 22.71 7.10
C SER A 145 23.16 21.98 8.14
N PHE A 146 21.98 22.52 8.36
CA PHE A 146 20.98 21.97 9.31
C PHE A 146 19.63 21.80 8.58
N PRO A 147 19.54 20.85 7.63
CA PRO A 147 18.35 20.72 6.82
C PRO A 147 17.15 20.25 7.65
N TYR A 148 16.06 20.95 7.51
CA TYR A 148 14.77 20.57 8.05
C TYR A 148 13.65 20.93 7.08
N MET A 149 12.50 20.32 7.29
CA MET A 149 11.26 20.63 6.58
C MET A 149 10.14 20.81 7.58
N VAL A 150 9.28 21.78 7.32
CA VAL A 150 8.05 21.97 8.08
C VAL A 150 6.87 21.87 7.14
N VAL A 151 5.94 20.98 7.46
CA VAL A 151 4.63 20.92 6.80
C VAL A 151 3.55 21.39 7.76
N ARG A 152 2.57 22.10 7.21
CA ARG A 152 1.43 22.61 7.93
C ARG A 152 0.15 21.98 7.40
N ILE A 153 -0.70 21.52 8.31
CA ILE A 153 -2.02 21.00 8.02
C ILE A 153 -3.07 21.75 8.86
N VAL A 154 -4.31 21.71 8.44
CA VAL A 154 -5.43 22.11 9.30
C VAL A 154 -5.42 21.21 10.54
N LYS A 155 -5.63 21.82 11.71
CA LYS A 155 -5.62 21.08 12.98
C LYS A 155 -6.66 19.96 12.97
N MET A 156 -6.21 18.77 13.35
CA MET A 156 -7.00 17.56 13.52
C MET A 156 -6.70 16.96 14.90
N ASP A 157 -7.67 16.27 15.47
CA ASP A 157 -7.51 15.56 16.74
C ASP A 157 -7.02 14.11 16.49
N LEU A 158 -5.94 14.01 15.74
CA LEU A 158 -5.27 12.75 15.39
C LEU A 158 -3.78 12.82 15.76
N PRO A 159 -3.21 11.75 16.33
CA PRO A 159 -1.78 11.67 16.57
C PRO A 159 -0.98 11.64 15.27
N VAL A 160 0.24 12.13 15.30
CA VAL A 160 1.18 12.06 14.16
C VAL A 160 2.18 10.94 14.38
N VAL A 161 2.32 10.07 13.39
CA VAL A 161 3.25 8.93 13.37
C VAL A 161 4.31 9.19 12.31
N PHE A 162 5.57 9.20 12.74
CA PHE A 162 6.73 9.33 11.86
C PHE A 162 7.20 7.93 11.45
N LYS A 163 7.40 7.73 10.14
CA LYS A 163 7.85 6.47 9.52
C LYS A 163 9.33 6.49 9.15
#